data_e09a22f5ee8c90fa3627fe46c60a8b6a
#
_entry.id   e09a22f5ee8c90fa3627fe46c60a8b6a
#
_cell.length_a   1.000
_cell.length_b   1.000
_cell.length_c   1.000
_cell.angle_alpha   90.00
_cell.angle_beta   90.00
_cell.angle_gamma   90.00
#
_symmetry.space_group_name_H-M   'P 1'
#
loop_
_entity.id
_entity.type
_entity.pdbx_description
1 polymer ?
#
loop_
_entity_poly.entity_id
_entity_poly.type
_entity_poly.pdbx_seq_one_letter_code
_entity_poly.pdbx_strand_id
1 'polypeptide(L)'
;MQTFPIPPASGRGIIWFFVIVIVLLIGVTLMLGWAAWSTRHSRAEVSPDGLKLVGDLWGRTIPLDHLELDDARIVDLRGEPDLVPRRRTAGTALGGYSSGWFRLRNGEKSLLYLTDRRRVVYIPTRDGYSLLLSQSDPRRFLEALQDATGGG
;
A
#
# COMPACT_ATOMS: atom_id res chain seq x y z
N MET A 1 -16.90 -59.90 -40.77
CA MET A 1 -16.83 -58.55 -40.21
C MET A 1 -15.47 -58.34 -39.58
N GLN A 2 -14.59 -57.54 -40.16
CA GLN A 2 -13.23 -57.36 -39.62
C GLN A 2 -13.19 -55.98 -38.94
N THR A 3 -12.81 -55.98 -37.64
CA THR A 3 -12.76 -54.74 -36.81
C THR A 3 -11.28 -54.32 -36.71
N PHE A 4 -10.98 -53.11 -37.15
CA PHE A 4 -9.64 -52.56 -37.07
C PHE A 4 -9.61 -51.57 -35.86
N PRO A 5 -8.82 -51.85 -34.82
CA PRO A 5 -8.70 -50.94 -33.69
C PRO A 5 -7.93 -49.67 -34.07
N ILE A 6 -8.47 -48.51 -33.71
CA ILE A 6 -7.76 -47.23 -33.87
C ILE A 6 -6.80 -47.08 -32.69
N PRO A 7 -5.49 -46.86 -32.93
CA PRO A 7 -4.56 -46.70 -31.84
C PRO A 7 -4.84 -45.42 -31.03
N PRO A 8 -4.82 -45.51 -29.69
CA PRO A 8 -5.02 -44.33 -28.85
C PRO A 8 -3.94 -43.27 -29.08
N ALA A 9 -4.35 -42.03 -29.24
CA ALA A 9 -3.43 -40.91 -29.30
C ALA A 9 -2.58 -40.85 -28.02
N SER A 10 -1.28 -40.65 -28.15
CA SER A 10 -0.35 -40.56 -27.01
C SER A 10 -0.71 -39.37 -26.13
N GLY A 11 -1.40 -39.58 -25.01
CA GLY A 11 -1.90 -38.56 -24.09
C GLY A 11 -0.82 -37.79 -23.31
N ARG A 12 0.48 -38.03 -23.60
CA ARG A 12 1.59 -37.34 -22.92
C ARG A 12 1.57 -35.83 -23.06
N GLY A 13 1.20 -35.32 -24.23
CA GLY A 13 1.10 -33.85 -24.47
C GLY A 13 0.00 -33.21 -23.63
N ILE A 14 -1.14 -33.89 -23.47
CA ILE A 14 -2.27 -33.44 -22.66
C ILE A 14 -1.87 -33.41 -21.17
N ILE A 15 -1.18 -34.44 -20.70
CA ILE A 15 -0.70 -34.50 -19.29
C ILE A 15 0.27 -33.34 -19.01
N TRP A 16 1.25 -33.09 -19.87
CA TRP A 16 2.19 -31.98 -19.72
C TRP A 16 1.48 -30.63 -19.78
N PHE A 17 0.49 -30.45 -20.64
CA PHE A 17 -0.32 -29.24 -20.67
C PHE A 17 -1.02 -28.98 -19.33
N PHE A 18 -1.66 -29.97 -18.75
CA PHE A 18 -2.31 -29.83 -17.44
C PHE A 18 -1.30 -29.57 -16.31
N VAL A 19 -0.15 -30.21 -16.33
CA VAL A 19 0.93 -29.95 -15.35
C VAL A 19 1.37 -28.49 -15.41
N ILE A 20 1.63 -27.96 -16.60
CA ILE A 20 2.03 -26.56 -16.79
C ILE A 20 0.94 -25.61 -16.27
N VAL A 21 -0.32 -25.85 -16.60
CA VAL A 21 -1.44 -25.02 -16.14
C VAL A 21 -1.57 -25.06 -14.63
N ILE A 22 -1.43 -26.23 -13.99
CA ILE A 22 -1.50 -26.35 -12.53
C ILE A 22 -0.35 -25.59 -11.86
N VAL A 23 0.89 -25.73 -12.35
CA VAL A 23 2.06 -25.02 -11.83
C VAL A 23 1.87 -23.51 -11.95
N LEU A 24 1.35 -23.03 -13.06
CA LEU A 24 1.06 -21.61 -13.30
C LEU A 24 -0.02 -21.10 -12.34
N LEU A 25 -1.11 -21.85 -12.14
CA LEU A 25 -2.16 -21.50 -11.19
C LEU A 25 -1.65 -21.44 -9.75
N ILE A 26 -0.83 -22.40 -9.34
CA ILE A 26 -0.18 -22.41 -8.02
C ILE A 26 0.69 -21.16 -7.87
N GLY A 27 1.52 -20.84 -8.87
CA GLY A 27 2.39 -19.66 -8.88
C GLY A 27 1.60 -18.35 -8.72
N VAL A 28 0.51 -18.21 -9.48
CA VAL A 28 -0.38 -17.04 -9.38
C VAL A 28 -1.05 -16.97 -8.00
N THR A 29 -1.54 -18.09 -7.48
CA THR A 29 -2.19 -18.15 -6.15
C THR A 29 -1.23 -17.75 -5.04
N LEU A 30 0.01 -18.26 -5.07
CA LEU A 30 1.04 -17.90 -4.11
C LEU A 30 1.43 -16.42 -4.21
N MET A 31 1.54 -15.89 -5.41
CA MET A 31 1.83 -14.47 -5.65
C MET A 31 0.71 -13.57 -5.10
N LEU A 32 -0.55 -13.92 -5.36
CA LEU A 32 -1.70 -13.18 -4.84
C LEU A 32 -1.80 -13.29 -3.32
N GLY A 33 -1.56 -14.47 -2.76
CA GLY A 33 -1.51 -14.70 -1.32
C GLY A 33 -0.42 -13.87 -0.64
N TRP A 34 0.76 -13.81 -1.21
CA TRP A 34 1.87 -12.98 -0.72
C TRP A 34 1.55 -11.49 -0.82
N ALA A 35 0.97 -11.04 -1.94
CA ALA A 35 0.54 -9.66 -2.11
C ALA A 35 -0.53 -9.25 -1.08
N ALA A 36 -1.53 -10.10 -0.85
CA ALA A 36 -2.56 -9.86 0.15
C ALA A 36 -2.01 -9.87 1.60
N TRP A 37 -1.00 -10.68 1.88
CA TRP A 37 -0.35 -10.72 3.18
C TRP A 37 0.51 -9.46 3.41
N SER A 38 1.24 -9.00 2.40
CA SER A 38 2.07 -7.81 2.45
C SER A 38 1.26 -6.54 2.77
N THR A 39 0.05 -6.39 2.19
CA THR A 39 -0.81 -5.22 2.43
C THR A 39 -1.34 -5.11 3.87
N ARG A 40 -1.39 -6.22 4.61
CA ARG A 40 -1.88 -6.25 6.01
C ARG A 40 -0.83 -5.85 7.03
N HIS A 41 0.43 -5.75 6.66
CA HIS A 41 1.55 -5.48 7.57
C HIS A 41 2.12 -4.07 7.41
N SER A 42 1.44 -3.20 6.66
CA SER A 42 1.83 -1.79 6.56
C SER A 42 1.54 -1.07 7.88
N ARG A 43 2.57 -0.51 8.49
CA ARG A 43 2.49 0.23 9.75
C ARG A 43 3.43 1.42 9.76
N ALA A 44 3.06 2.42 10.55
CA ALA A 44 3.90 3.56 10.85
C ALA A 44 4.47 3.39 12.27
N GLU A 45 5.77 3.45 12.41
CA GLU A 45 6.48 3.38 13.68
C GLU A 45 7.07 4.75 14.00
N VAL A 46 6.70 5.30 15.15
CA VAL A 46 7.26 6.56 15.66
C VAL A 46 8.45 6.22 16.54
N SER A 47 9.60 6.78 16.23
CA SER A 47 10.83 6.64 17.00
C SER A 47 11.50 8.00 17.19
N PRO A 48 12.44 8.17 18.15
CA PRO A 48 13.21 9.39 18.31
C PRO A 48 13.99 9.79 17.05
N ASP A 49 14.35 8.82 16.21
CA ASP A 49 15.09 9.03 14.96
C ASP A 49 14.19 9.45 13.78
N GLY A 50 12.86 9.30 13.92
CA GLY A 50 11.93 9.66 12.84
C GLY A 50 10.68 8.81 12.78
N LEU A 51 9.84 9.16 11.81
CA LEU A 51 8.66 8.39 11.41
C LEU A 51 9.09 7.34 10.38
N LYS A 52 9.03 6.08 10.78
CA LYS A 52 9.35 4.94 9.91
C LYS A 52 8.06 4.33 9.36
N LEU A 53 7.94 4.34 8.04
CA LEU A 53 6.88 3.66 7.31
C LEU A 53 7.37 2.28 6.90
N VAL A 54 6.68 1.23 7.37
CA VAL A 54 7.04 -0.17 7.14
C VAL A 54 5.90 -0.87 6.44
N GLY A 55 6.20 -1.74 5.48
CA GLY A 55 5.21 -2.68 4.97
C GLY A 55 5.16 -2.88 3.47
N ASP A 56 5.74 -1.99 2.65
CA ASP A 56 5.81 -2.18 1.20
C ASP A 56 7.07 -1.55 0.57
N LEU A 57 7.10 -1.53 -0.78
CA LEU A 57 8.23 -1.00 -1.58
C LEU A 57 8.51 0.50 -1.36
N TRP A 58 7.60 1.24 -0.74
CA TRP A 58 7.67 2.68 -0.54
C TRP A 58 8.06 3.04 0.90
N GLY A 59 8.32 2.03 1.73
CA GLY A 59 8.75 2.20 3.12
C GLY A 59 10.00 3.09 3.23
N ARG A 60 9.97 4.04 4.15
CA ARG A 60 11.08 4.95 4.43
C ARG A 60 11.04 5.47 5.85
N THR A 61 12.17 5.95 6.30
CA THR A 61 12.27 6.72 7.55
C THR A 61 12.33 8.20 7.19
N ILE A 62 11.46 9.00 7.80
CA ILE A 62 11.39 10.45 7.63
C ILE A 62 11.80 11.06 8.95
N PRO A 63 12.88 11.87 9.00
CA PRO A 63 13.29 12.56 10.21
C PRO A 63 12.17 13.44 10.76
N LEU A 64 12.05 13.54 12.09
CA LEU A 64 10.98 14.32 12.72
C LEU A 64 11.05 15.81 12.40
N ASP A 65 12.25 16.35 12.23
CA ASP A 65 12.51 17.75 11.84
C ASP A 65 12.08 18.09 10.41
N HIS A 66 11.84 17.07 9.57
CA HIS A 66 11.26 17.23 8.23
C HIS A 66 9.74 17.27 8.23
N LEU A 67 9.08 16.88 9.33
CA LEU A 67 7.63 16.90 9.47
C LEU A 67 7.16 18.26 9.98
N GLU A 68 6.14 18.83 9.33
CA GLU A 68 5.48 20.07 9.78
C GLU A 68 4.28 19.69 10.66
N LEU A 69 4.58 19.33 11.94
CA LEU A 69 3.59 18.81 12.86
C LEU A 69 2.58 19.87 13.33
N ASP A 70 2.93 21.16 13.24
CA ASP A 70 2.02 22.26 13.56
C ASP A 70 0.83 22.34 12.59
N ASP A 71 1.05 21.92 11.33
CA ASP A 71 0.03 21.85 10.28
C ASP A 71 -0.55 20.42 10.09
N ALA A 72 -0.08 19.46 10.89
CA ALA A 72 -0.60 18.11 10.87
C ALA A 72 -2.02 18.04 11.44
N ARG A 73 -2.91 17.34 10.75
CA ARG A 73 -4.31 17.24 11.17
C ARG A 73 -4.95 15.91 10.78
N ILE A 74 -6.04 15.60 11.46
CA ILE A 74 -6.88 14.45 11.12
C ILE A 74 -7.91 14.91 10.09
N VAL A 75 -8.03 14.16 9.00
CA VAL A 75 -8.91 14.48 7.89
C VAL A 75 -9.82 13.31 7.53
N ASP A 76 -11.03 13.61 7.08
CA ASP A 76 -11.90 12.69 6.36
C ASP A 76 -11.88 13.07 4.88
N LEU A 77 -11.25 12.24 4.06
CA LEU A 77 -11.10 12.53 2.63
C LEU A 77 -12.43 12.63 1.86
N ARG A 78 -13.54 12.20 2.47
CA ARG A 78 -14.87 12.35 1.86
C ARG A 78 -15.38 13.77 1.96
N GLY A 79 -14.93 14.51 2.98
CA GLY A 79 -15.28 15.92 3.21
C GLY A 79 -14.24 16.92 2.70
N GLU A 80 -13.05 16.45 2.31
CA GLU A 80 -11.94 17.27 1.83
C GLU A 80 -11.54 16.90 0.40
N PRO A 81 -12.27 17.37 -0.61
CA PRO A 81 -12.05 16.97 -2.00
C PRO A 81 -10.67 17.34 -2.54
N ASP A 82 -10.03 18.38 -2.01
CA ASP A 82 -8.71 18.85 -2.45
C ASP A 82 -7.59 17.88 -2.09
N LEU A 83 -7.74 17.11 -1.00
CA LEU A 83 -6.79 16.12 -0.55
C LEU A 83 -7.03 14.73 -1.15
N VAL A 84 -8.04 14.56 -1.97
CA VAL A 84 -8.33 13.28 -2.62
C VAL A 84 -7.25 12.96 -3.65
N PRO A 85 -6.68 11.74 -3.64
CA PRO A 85 -5.74 11.32 -4.67
C PRO A 85 -6.38 11.36 -6.05
N ARG A 86 -5.77 12.13 -6.97
CA ARG A 86 -6.26 12.28 -8.35
C ARG A 86 -5.50 11.41 -9.33
N ARG A 87 -4.17 11.40 -9.22
CA ARG A 87 -3.30 10.70 -10.15
C ARG A 87 -2.21 9.94 -9.41
N ARG A 88 -2.09 8.67 -9.69
CA ARG A 88 -0.98 7.85 -9.23
C ARG A 88 0.27 8.14 -10.05
N THR A 89 1.37 8.47 -9.39
CA THR A 89 2.69 8.64 -10.01
C THR A 89 3.51 7.36 -9.90
N ALA A 90 3.51 6.75 -8.73
CA ALA A 90 4.17 5.47 -8.49
C ALA A 90 3.58 4.82 -7.23
N GLY A 91 3.02 3.63 -7.34
CA GLY A 91 2.39 2.96 -6.18
C GLY A 91 1.31 1.97 -6.56
N THR A 92 0.64 1.45 -5.56
CA THR A 92 -0.44 0.47 -5.69
C THR A 92 -1.76 1.07 -5.23
N ALA A 93 -2.83 0.83 -5.98
CA ALA A 93 -4.19 1.14 -5.58
C ALA A 93 -5.07 -0.05 -5.96
N LEU A 94 -5.46 -0.85 -4.98
CA LEU A 94 -6.25 -2.06 -5.18
C LEU A 94 -7.17 -2.30 -3.97
N GLY A 95 -8.45 -2.62 -4.23
CA GLY A 95 -9.37 -3.07 -3.20
C GLY A 95 -9.56 -2.12 -2.01
N GLY A 96 -9.47 -0.80 -2.21
CA GLY A 96 -9.56 0.20 -1.14
C GLY A 96 -8.24 0.54 -0.47
N TYR A 97 -7.17 -0.25 -0.71
CA TYR A 97 -5.81 0.05 -0.27
C TYR A 97 -5.11 0.92 -1.31
N SER A 98 -4.46 1.99 -0.86
CA SER A 98 -3.62 2.84 -1.71
C SER A 98 -2.31 3.10 -1.00
N SER A 99 -1.20 2.73 -1.63
CA SER A 99 0.14 3.03 -1.13
C SER A 99 1.05 3.54 -2.23
N GLY A 100 1.99 4.42 -1.85
CA GLY A 100 2.96 5.00 -2.76
C GLY A 100 2.68 6.46 -3.09
N TRP A 101 3.24 6.92 -4.19
CA TRP A 101 3.23 8.31 -4.59
C TRP A 101 2.03 8.67 -5.45
N PHE A 102 1.33 9.71 -5.04
CA PHE A 102 0.16 10.24 -5.72
C PHE A 102 0.27 11.76 -5.82
N ARG A 103 -0.46 12.30 -6.79
CA ARG A 103 -0.74 13.73 -6.85
C ARG A 103 -2.18 13.94 -6.42
N LEU A 104 -2.38 14.80 -5.44
CA LEU A 104 -3.68 15.14 -4.90
C LEU A 104 -4.43 16.06 -5.89
N ARG A 105 -5.71 16.30 -5.61
CA ARG A 105 -6.54 17.15 -6.46
C ARG A 105 -6.10 18.63 -6.44
N ASN A 106 -5.56 19.10 -5.31
CA ASN A 106 -4.94 20.41 -5.18
C ASN A 106 -3.59 20.55 -5.90
N GLY A 107 -3.09 19.48 -6.53
CA GLY A 107 -1.81 19.46 -7.23
C GLY A 107 -0.61 19.05 -6.37
N GLU A 108 -0.78 18.88 -5.07
CA GLU A 108 0.27 18.51 -4.13
C GLU A 108 0.74 17.07 -4.36
N LYS A 109 2.05 16.83 -4.24
CA LYS A 109 2.61 15.49 -4.24
C LYS A 109 2.47 14.89 -2.85
N SER A 110 1.99 13.66 -2.75
CA SER A 110 1.76 13.01 -1.47
C SER A 110 2.18 11.55 -1.48
N LEU A 111 2.74 11.10 -0.38
CA LEU A 111 2.99 9.69 -0.10
C LEU A 111 1.81 9.16 0.73
N LEU A 112 1.13 8.17 0.18
CA LEU A 112 -0.08 7.61 0.73
C LEU A 112 0.14 6.23 1.32
N TYR A 113 -0.51 5.98 2.46
CA TYR A 113 -0.77 4.67 3.04
C TYR A 113 -2.21 4.66 3.54
N LEU A 114 -3.15 4.44 2.61
CA LEU A 114 -4.59 4.54 2.88
C LEU A 114 -5.24 3.16 2.85
N THR A 115 -5.88 2.81 3.97
CA THR A 115 -6.77 1.64 4.12
C THR A 115 -8.19 2.08 4.46
N ASP A 116 -8.34 3.23 5.14
CA ASP A 116 -9.62 3.87 5.47
C ASP A 116 -9.50 5.36 5.16
N ARG A 117 -10.44 5.89 4.39
CA ARG A 117 -10.48 7.31 3.99
C ARG A 117 -11.11 8.22 5.03
N ARG A 118 -11.68 7.69 6.09
CA ARG A 118 -12.37 8.43 7.16
C ARG A 118 -11.42 8.89 8.27
N ARG A 119 -10.37 8.10 8.52
CA ARG A 119 -9.43 8.31 9.62
C ARG A 119 -8.03 8.41 9.07
N VAL A 120 -7.75 9.56 8.49
CA VAL A 120 -6.48 9.84 7.81
C VAL A 120 -5.76 10.94 8.55
N VAL A 121 -4.48 10.77 8.78
CA VAL A 121 -3.59 11.82 9.28
C VAL A 121 -2.91 12.44 8.08
N TYR A 122 -3.10 13.73 7.90
CA TYR A 122 -2.39 14.56 6.93
C TYR A 122 -1.22 15.23 7.63
N ILE A 123 -0.02 15.06 7.11
CA ILE A 123 1.22 15.64 7.64
C ILE A 123 1.99 16.26 6.48
N PRO A 124 2.09 17.60 6.40
CA PRO A 124 2.99 18.25 5.46
C PRO A 124 4.45 17.98 5.82
N THR A 125 5.33 18.04 4.83
CA THR A 125 6.77 17.93 5.06
C THR A 125 7.48 19.12 4.43
N ARG A 126 8.67 19.42 4.93
CA ARG A 126 9.57 20.45 4.37
C ARG A 126 10.20 20.04 3.04
N ASP A 127 10.05 18.78 2.65
CA ASP A 127 10.63 18.21 1.43
C ASP A 127 9.74 18.40 0.18
N GLY A 128 8.67 19.18 0.28
CA GLY A 128 7.76 19.51 -0.84
C GLY A 128 6.75 18.43 -1.17
N TYR A 129 6.43 17.58 -0.21
CA TYR A 129 5.34 16.59 -0.30
C TYR A 129 4.62 16.45 1.04
N SER A 130 3.47 15.83 1.04
CA SER A 130 2.75 15.49 2.26
C SER A 130 2.62 14.00 2.47
N LEU A 131 2.21 13.60 3.67
CA LEU A 131 1.88 12.23 4.04
C LEU A 131 0.39 12.14 4.29
N LEU A 132 -0.24 11.08 3.80
CA LEU A 132 -1.61 10.71 4.09
C LEU A 132 -1.63 9.27 4.60
N LEU A 133 -1.80 9.12 5.91
CA LEU A 133 -1.68 7.86 6.62
C LEU A 133 -3.01 7.50 7.28
N SER A 134 -3.60 6.36 6.91
CA SER A 134 -4.73 5.80 7.65
C SER A 134 -4.25 5.23 8.98
N GLN A 135 -4.88 5.64 10.06
CA GLN A 135 -4.58 5.16 11.41
C GLN A 135 -5.84 4.69 12.11
N SER A 136 -5.75 3.63 12.90
CA SER A 136 -6.85 3.15 13.74
C SER A 136 -7.19 4.14 14.85
N ASP A 137 -6.17 4.79 15.41
CA ASP A 137 -6.28 5.88 16.38
C ASP A 137 -5.43 7.08 15.94
N PRO A 138 -5.99 7.97 15.09
CA PRO A 138 -5.27 9.10 14.54
C PRO A 138 -4.80 10.12 15.60
N ARG A 139 -5.57 10.28 16.70
CA ARG A 139 -5.24 11.23 17.76
C ARG A 139 -4.00 10.77 18.53
N ARG A 140 -4.01 9.54 18.98
CA ARG A 140 -2.87 8.94 19.67
C ARG A 140 -1.61 8.93 18.82
N PHE A 141 -1.77 8.72 17.53
CA PHE A 141 -0.65 8.75 16.59
C PHE A 141 -0.04 10.16 16.48
N LEU A 142 -0.86 11.23 16.36
CA LEU A 142 -0.37 12.61 16.34
C LEU A 142 0.28 13.01 17.67
N GLU A 143 -0.33 12.64 18.80
CA GLU A 143 0.25 12.87 20.12
C GLU A 143 1.65 12.23 20.24
N ALA A 144 1.78 10.98 19.81
CA ALA A 144 3.07 10.28 19.82
C ALA A 144 4.14 10.97 18.95
N LEU A 145 3.75 11.53 17.80
CA LEU A 145 4.65 12.30 16.94
C LEU A 145 5.08 13.63 17.60
N GLN A 146 4.13 14.33 18.22
CA GLN A 146 4.40 15.60 18.92
C GLN A 146 5.30 15.37 20.15
N ASP A 147 5.02 14.31 20.94
CA ASP A 147 5.84 13.94 22.08
C ASP A 147 7.28 13.58 21.67
N ALA A 148 7.44 12.84 20.58
CA ALA A 148 8.75 12.47 20.05
C ALA A 148 9.55 13.70 19.57
N THR A 149 8.87 14.77 19.14
CA THR A 149 9.51 16.02 18.71
C THR A 149 9.79 16.97 19.87
N GLY A 150 8.93 16.99 20.90
CA GLY A 150 9.05 17.87 22.05
C GLY A 150 9.98 17.34 23.16
N GLY A 151 10.43 16.09 23.10
CA GLY A 151 11.29 15.44 24.09
C GLY A 151 12.80 15.54 23.78
N GLY A 152 13.20 16.39 22.83
CA GLY A 152 14.59 16.64 22.44
C GLY A 152 15.15 17.93 23.03
#